data_1f1ad73fc8e5f464fec7cc93fb59b4d7
#
_entry.id   1f1ad73fc8e5f464fec7cc93fb59b4d7
#
_cell.length_a   1.000
_cell.length_b   1.000
_cell.length_c   1.000
_cell.angle_alpha   90.00
_cell.angle_beta   90.00
_cell.angle_gamma   90.00
#
_symmetry.space_group_name_H-M   'P 1'
#
loop_
_entity.id
_entity.type
_entity.pdbx_description
1 polymer ?
#
loop_
_entity_poly.entity_id
_entity_poly.type
_entity_poly.pdbx_seq_one_letter_code
_entity_poly.pdbx_strand_id
1 'polypeptide(L)'
;DHPEIDAIIMALPPQHHAEAAIRAVKAGKDVLVEKPIALSVPDAKAAVKAARDAGRVFMVGHVLRFHPAFEKLQDLIANDELGAVRYIHSNRLGLGKFHTENDALWDLAPHDLSMILAITGEAPVEVQGQGSALLDHLSDFAHVHMRFPGGIRSHLFASRLNPYRERR
;
A
#
# COMPACT_ATOMS: atom_id res chain seq x y z
N ASP A 1 19.64 -11.32 -18.17
CA ASP A 1 20.89 -10.98 -17.44
C ASP A 1 21.74 -10.03 -18.27
N HIS A 2 21.49 -8.72 -18.16
CA HIS A 2 22.27 -7.69 -18.82
C HIS A 2 23.22 -7.08 -17.79
N PRO A 3 24.55 -7.20 -17.94
CA PRO A 3 25.51 -6.79 -16.91
C PRO A 3 25.51 -5.27 -16.65
N GLU A 4 25.14 -4.47 -17.63
CA GLU A 4 25.14 -3.00 -17.53
C GLU A 4 23.85 -2.42 -16.88
N ILE A 5 22.88 -3.26 -16.50
CA ILE A 5 21.68 -2.83 -15.79
C ILE A 5 21.88 -3.04 -14.30
N ASP A 6 21.80 -1.99 -13.50
CA ASP A 6 21.92 -2.03 -12.04
C ASP A 6 20.58 -2.17 -11.34
N ALA A 7 19.52 -1.57 -11.89
CA ALA A 7 18.19 -1.52 -11.30
C ALA A 7 17.07 -1.76 -12.30
N ILE A 8 15.94 -2.26 -11.82
CA ILE A 8 14.75 -2.57 -12.64
C ILE A 8 13.53 -1.91 -12.01
N ILE A 9 12.75 -1.21 -12.84
CA ILE A 9 11.40 -0.75 -12.47
C ILE A 9 10.39 -1.72 -13.05
N MET A 10 9.50 -2.25 -12.20
CA MET A 10 8.50 -3.24 -12.57
C MET A 10 7.09 -2.67 -12.49
N ALA A 11 6.45 -2.52 -13.65
CA ALA A 11 5.04 -2.16 -13.80
C ALA A 11 4.28 -3.30 -14.48
N LEU A 12 4.43 -4.51 -13.95
CA LEU A 12 3.77 -5.73 -14.40
C LEU A 12 2.36 -5.84 -13.78
N PRO A 13 1.52 -6.77 -14.27
CA PRO A 13 0.33 -7.17 -13.52
C PRO A 13 0.71 -7.75 -12.14
N PRO A 14 -0.06 -7.46 -11.07
CA PRO A 14 0.32 -7.76 -9.68
C PRO A 14 0.66 -9.22 -9.39
N GLN A 15 0.02 -10.17 -10.09
CA GLN A 15 0.27 -11.60 -9.93
C GLN A 15 1.72 -12.01 -10.29
N HIS A 16 2.44 -11.19 -11.05
CA HIS A 16 3.82 -11.45 -11.47
C HIS A 16 4.88 -10.70 -10.65
N HIS A 17 4.46 -9.80 -9.75
CA HIS A 17 5.38 -8.91 -9.04
C HIS A 17 6.41 -9.68 -8.21
N ALA A 18 5.95 -10.57 -7.33
CA ALA A 18 6.83 -11.28 -6.40
C ALA A 18 7.84 -12.17 -7.12
N GLU A 19 7.39 -12.97 -8.10
CA GLU A 19 8.28 -13.86 -8.86
C GLU A 19 9.33 -13.06 -9.64
N ALA A 20 8.89 -12.03 -10.38
CA ALA A 20 9.80 -11.20 -11.16
C ALA A 20 10.81 -10.46 -10.28
N ALA A 21 10.36 -9.93 -9.12
CA ALA A 21 11.24 -9.27 -8.17
C ALA A 21 12.31 -10.24 -7.60
N ILE A 22 11.90 -11.45 -7.18
CA ILE A 22 12.83 -12.48 -6.70
C ILE A 22 13.88 -12.82 -7.75
N ARG A 23 13.47 -12.98 -9.00
CA ARG A 23 14.41 -13.24 -10.10
C ARG A 23 15.39 -12.09 -10.31
N ALA A 24 14.92 -10.85 -10.27
CA ALA A 24 15.75 -9.66 -10.46
C ALA A 24 16.78 -9.49 -9.34
N VAL A 25 16.36 -9.59 -8.06
CA VAL A 25 17.31 -9.44 -6.94
C VAL A 25 18.33 -10.57 -6.90
N LYS A 26 17.95 -11.80 -7.25
CA LYS A 26 18.89 -12.92 -7.39
C LYS A 26 19.89 -12.73 -8.54
N ALA A 27 19.51 -11.97 -9.57
CA ALA A 27 20.41 -11.57 -10.66
C ALA A 27 21.25 -10.33 -10.29
N GLY A 28 21.25 -9.91 -9.03
CA GLY A 28 22.05 -8.80 -8.53
C GLY A 28 21.50 -7.42 -8.85
N LYS A 29 20.20 -7.29 -9.19
CA LYS A 29 19.58 -6.02 -9.55
C LYS A 29 18.79 -5.44 -8.38
N ASP A 30 18.83 -4.12 -8.24
CA ASP A 30 17.91 -3.39 -7.39
C ASP A 30 16.54 -3.31 -8.03
N VAL A 31 15.47 -3.25 -7.23
CA VAL A 31 14.11 -3.35 -7.75
C VAL A 31 13.20 -2.27 -7.15
N LEU A 32 12.52 -1.52 -8.02
CA LEU A 32 11.32 -0.77 -7.72
C LEU A 32 10.12 -1.51 -8.34
N VAL A 33 9.20 -2.00 -7.53
CA VAL A 33 7.99 -2.70 -7.99
C VAL A 33 6.73 -1.86 -7.70
N GLU A 34 5.79 -1.83 -8.63
CA GLU A 34 4.49 -1.21 -8.39
C GLU A 34 3.69 -1.90 -7.28
N LYS A 35 2.78 -1.15 -6.70
CA LYS A 35 1.84 -1.68 -5.70
C LYS A 35 0.75 -2.56 -6.39
N PRO A 36 0.22 -3.56 -5.69
CA PRO A 36 0.72 -4.15 -4.45
C PRO A 36 2.00 -4.94 -4.68
N ILE A 37 2.85 -5.07 -3.66
CA ILE A 37 4.10 -5.87 -3.74
C ILE A 37 3.86 -7.32 -4.20
N ALA A 38 2.73 -7.90 -3.78
CA ALA A 38 2.26 -9.24 -4.15
C ALA A 38 0.77 -9.35 -3.81
N LEU A 39 0.11 -10.43 -4.26
CA LEU A 39 -1.29 -10.72 -3.93
C LEU A 39 -1.45 -11.64 -2.71
N SER A 40 -0.35 -12.08 -2.12
CA SER A 40 -0.36 -12.87 -0.88
C SER A 40 0.76 -12.45 0.08
N VAL A 41 0.50 -12.61 1.38
CA VAL A 41 1.51 -12.33 2.42
C VAL A 41 2.73 -13.27 2.32
N PRO A 42 2.59 -14.57 2.05
CA PRO A 42 3.74 -15.44 1.83
C PRO A 42 4.65 -14.97 0.68
N ASP A 43 4.08 -14.60 -0.46
CA ASP A 43 4.84 -14.15 -1.63
C ASP A 43 5.54 -12.80 -1.36
N ALA A 44 4.85 -11.87 -0.69
CA ALA A 44 5.44 -10.62 -0.26
C ALA A 44 6.66 -10.84 0.66
N LYS A 45 6.52 -11.73 1.65
CA LYS A 45 7.61 -12.10 2.56
C LYS A 45 8.76 -12.76 1.83
N ALA A 46 8.47 -13.63 0.86
CA ALA A 46 9.49 -14.29 0.05
C ALA A 46 10.30 -13.29 -0.79
N ALA A 47 9.63 -12.32 -1.41
CA ALA A 47 10.29 -11.26 -2.19
C ALA A 47 11.19 -10.37 -1.30
N VAL A 48 10.68 -9.92 -0.16
CA VAL A 48 11.45 -9.12 0.81
C VAL A 48 12.66 -9.91 1.34
N LYS A 49 12.46 -11.19 1.67
CA LYS A 49 13.55 -12.05 2.13
C LYS A 49 14.63 -12.22 1.04
N ALA A 50 14.24 -12.50 -0.18
CA ALA A 50 15.17 -12.67 -1.30
C ALA A 50 16.03 -11.42 -1.54
N ALA A 51 15.40 -10.22 -1.47
CA ALA A 51 16.11 -8.96 -1.63
C ALA A 51 17.13 -8.74 -0.49
N ARG A 52 16.73 -9.02 0.75
CA ARG A 52 17.59 -8.92 1.93
C ARG A 52 18.77 -9.90 1.84
N ASP A 53 18.52 -11.16 1.50
CA ASP A 53 19.55 -12.18 1.37
C ASP A 53 20.56 -11.85 0.24
N ALA A 54 20.08 -11.19 -0.84
CA ALA A 54 20.91 -10.74 -1.95
C ALA A 54 21.62 -9.40 -1.70
N GLY A 55 21.34 -8.70 -0.59
CA GLY A 55 21.87 -7.37 -0.31
C GLY A 55 21.45 -6.33 -1.35
N ARG A 56 20.23 -6.43 -1.90
CA ARG A 56 19.70 -5.53 -2.93
C ARG A 56 18.63 -4.60 -2.36
N VAL A 57 18.56 -3.39 -2.94
CA VAL A 57 17.47 -2.44 -2.64
C VAL A 57 16.17 -2.99 -3.24
N PHE A 58 15.12 -3.03 -2.42
CA PHE A 58 13.79 -3.44 -2.85
C PHE A 58 12.75 -2.43 -2.35
N MET A 59 12.17 -1.69 -3.26
CA MET A 59 11.23 -0.62 -2.98
C MET A 59 9.88 -0.89 -3.64
N VAL A 60 8.80 -0.57 -2.93
CA VAL A 60 7.43 -0.63 -3.46
C VAL A 60 6.96 0.77 -3.84
N GLY A 61 6.26 0.90 -4.97
CA GLY A 61 5.77 2.15 -5.55
C GLY A 61 4.64 2.82 -4.76
N HIS A 62 4.83 3.07 -3.47
CA HIS A 62 3.90 3.84 -2.64
C HIS A 62 4.06 5.35 -2.90
N VAL A 63 3.76 5.78 -4.13
CA VAL A 63 4.04 7.13 -4.64
C VAL A 63 3.45 8.25 -3.79
N LEU A 64 2.33 8.04 -3.12
CA LEU A 64 1.71 9.06 -2.29
C LEU A 64 2.51 9.42 -1.04
N ARG A 65 3.43 8.55 -0.63
CA ARG A 65 4.36 8.86 0.48
C ARG A 65 5.35 9.97 0.13
N PHE A 66 5.59 10.20 -1.15
CA PHE A 66 6.49 11.22 -1.71
C PHE A 66 5.70 12.42 -2.27
N HIS A 67 4.40 12.50 -1.99
CA HIS A 67 3.60 13.64 -2.41
C HIS A 67 3.89 14.84 -1.49
N PRO A 68 4.22 16.03 -2.03
CA PRO A 68 4.64 17.19 -1.21
C PRO A 68 3.67 17.55 -0.08
N ALA A 69 2.36 17.42 -0.31
CA ALA A 69 1.37 17.68 0.74
C ALA A 69 1.43 16.64 1.89
N PHE A 70 1.77 15.38 1.57
CA PHE A 70 1.93 14.35 2.60
C PHE A 70 3.25 14.52 3.36
N GLU A 71 4.33 14.86 2.68
CA GLU A 71 5.60 15.21 3.32
C GLU A 71 5.42 16.40 4.27
N LYS A 72 4.73 17.45 3.81
CA LYS A 72 4.42 18.61 4.69
C LYS A 72 3.57 18.21 5.90
N LEU A 73 2.59 17.33 5.73
CA LEU A 73 1.80 16.80 6.85
C LEU A 73 2.68 16.06 7.86
N GLN A 74 3.63 15.24 7.39
CA GLN A 74 4.58 14.54 8.26
C GLN A 74 5.48 15.53 9.03
N ASP A 75 5.95 16.58 8.36
CA ASP A 75 6.73 17.64 9.00
C ASP A 75 5.93 18.33 10.12
N LEU A 76 4.67 18.70 9.86
CA LEU A 76 3.80 19.33 10.86
C LEU A 76 3.57 18.43 12.09
N ILE A 77 3.42 17.14 11.87
CA ILE A 77 3.29 16.15 12.96
C ILE A 77 4.60 16.01 13.71
N ALA A 78 5.72 15.88 13.00
CA ALA A 78 7.05 15.71 13.62
C ALA A 78 7.48 16.92 14.45
N ASN A 79 7.07 18.12 14.05
CA ASN A 79 7.35 19.38 14.78
C ASN A 79 6.31 19.71 15.87
N ASP A 80 5.36 18.80 16.15
CA ASP A 80 4.27 18.98 17.11
C ASP A 80 3.35 20.20 16.83
N GLU A 81 3.31 20.66 15.58
CA GLU A 81 2.48 21.80 15.17
C GLU A 81 0.97 21.46 15.17
N LEU A 82 0.62 20.18 15.08
CA LEU A 82 -0.75 19.68 15.11
C LEU A 82 -1.12 19.02 16.46
N GLY A 83 -0.14 18.93 17.39
CA GLY A 83 -0.29 18.15 18.61
C GLY A 83 -0.38 16.64 18.36
N ALA A 84 -0.76 15.89 19.39
CA ALA A 84 -0.81 14.42 19.30
C ALA A 84 -1.87 13.90 18.35
N VAL A 85 -1.47 13.09 17.39
CA VAL A 85 -2.40 12.38 16.50
C VAL A 85 -3.23 11.40 17.32
N ARG A 86 -4.55 11.49 17.22
CA ARG A 86 -5.49 10.62 17.95
C ARG A 86 -6.34 9.76 17.04
N TYR A 87 -6.69 10.30 15.87
CA TYR A 87 -7.56 9.63 14.91
C TYR A 87 -7.18 10.00 13.47
N ILE A 88 -7.19 9.01 12.59
CA ILE A 88 -6.95 9.17 11.16
C ILE A 88 -8.17 8.66 10.41
N HIS A 89 -8.77 9.51 9.59
CA HIS A 89 -9.86 9.12 8.69
C HIS A 89 -9.40 9.27 7.25
N SER A 90 -9.54 8.22 6.47
CA SER A 90 -9.16 8.20 5.07
C SER A 90 -10.29 7.67 4.19
N ASN A 91 -10.62 8.43 3.14
CA ASN A 91 -11.57 8.03 2.12
C ASN A 91 -10.88 7.98 0.76
N ARG A 92 -11.03 6.83 0.09
CA ARG A 92 -10.60 6.62 -1.29
C ARG A 92 -11.76 6.08 -2.11
N LEU A 93 -12.56 7.02 -2.60
CA LEU A 93 -13.85 6.75 -3.22
C LEU A 93 -13.86 7.21 -4.67
N GLY A 94 -14.66 6.56 -5.48
CA GLY A 94 -14.97 6.95 -6.84
C GLY A 94 -15.70 5.86 -7.61
N LEU A 95 -16.37 6.24 -8.69
CA LEU A 95 -16.84 5.29 -9.68
C LEU A 95 -15.63 4.88 -10.52
N GLY A 96 -15.09 3.71 -10.22
CA GLY A 96 -13.82 3.23 -10.76
C GLY A 96 -13.98 2.31 -11.96
N LYS A 97 -12.82 1.91 -12.50
CA LYS A 97 -12.75 0.77 -13.40
C LYS A 97 -12.93 -0.50 -12.55
N PHE A 98 -13.82 -1.36 -13.02
CA PHE A 98 -14.01 -2.67 -12.40
C PHE A 98 -12.95 -3.61 -12.96
N HIS A 99 -12.00 -4.00 -12.12
CA HIS A 99 -10.99 -4.99 -12.46
C HIS A 99 -11.51 -6.37 -12.10
N THR A 100 -11.25 -7.35 -12.95
CA THR A 100 -11.62 -8.75 -12.73
C THR A 100 -10.65 -9.49 -11.80
N GLU A 101 -9.50 -8.88 -11.48
CA GLU A 101 -8.40 -9.54 -10.78
C GLU A 101 -8.16 -9.00 -9.36
N ASN A 102 -8.63 -7.78 -9.06
CA ASN A 102 -8.40 -7.11 -7.79
C ASN A 102 -9.69 -6.49 -7.24
N ASP A 103 -9.94 -6.67 -5.96
CA ASP A 103 -11.02 -6.01 -5.25
C ASP A 103 -10.69 -4.55 -4.88
N ALA A 104 -11.68 -3.82 -4.35
CA ALA A 104 -11.50 -2.42 -3.97
C ALA A 104 -10.46 -2.23 -2.86
N LEU A 105 -10.31 -3.22 -1.96
CA LEU A 105 -9.32 -3.15 -0.89
C LEU A 105 -7.90 -3.25 -1.45
N TRP A 106 -7.60 -4.27 -2.26
CA TRP A 106 -6.27 -4.47 -2.84
C TRP A 106 -5.87 -3.40 -3.84
N ASP A 107 -6.83 -2.85 -4.58
CA ASP A 107 -6.52 -1.80 -5.55
C ASP A 107 -6.34 -0.42 -4.91
N LEU A 108 -7.24 -0.04 -4.01
CA LEU A 108 -7.34 1.33 -3.52
C LEU A 108 -6.63 1.54 -2.17
N ALA A 109 -6.82 0.62 -1.21
CA ALA A 109 -6.37 0.81 0.17
C ALA A 109 -4.85 0.84 0.37
N PRO A 110 -3.97 0.18 -0.43
CA PRO A 110 -2.53 0.21 -0.20
C PRO A 110 -1.93 1.61 -0.14
N HIS A 111 -2.49 2.56 -0.89
CA HIS A 111 -2.04 3.95 -0.84
C HIS A 111 -2.28 4.58 0.53
N ASP A 112 -3.50 4.45 1.04
CA ASP A 112 -3.90 5.06 2.32
C ASP A 112 -3.27 4.31 3.49
N LEU A 113 -3.21 2.98 3.43
CA LEU A 113 -2.52 2.17 4.42
C LEU A 113 -1.05 2.57 4.56
N SER A 114 -0.36 2.80 3.45
CA SER A 114 1.04 3.22 3.48
C SER A 114 1.23 4.59 4.14
N MET A 115 0.29 5.52 3.96
CA MET A 115 0.31 6.82 4.62
C MET A 115 -0.05 6.72 6.11
N ILE A 116 -1.07 5.95 6.45
CA ILE A 116 -1.48 5.71 7.85
C ILE A 116 -0.31 5.10 8.65
N LEU A 117 0.33 4.06 8.10
CA LEU A 117 1.49 3.43 8.73
C LEU A 117 2.69 4.38 8.86
N ALA A 118 2.86 5.30 7.91
CA ALA A 118 3.92 6.30 8.00
C ALA A 118 3.65 7.38 9.07
N ILE A 119 2.38 7.75 9.29
CA ILE A 119 1.99 8.69 10.34
C ILE A 119 2.11 8.04 11.72
N THR A 120 1.68 6.80 11.87
CA THR A 120 1.69 6.10 13.17
C THR A 120 3.08 5.56 13.54
N GLY A 121 3.95 5.30 12.56
CA GLY A 121 5.26 4.70 12.78
C GLY A 121 5.24 3.24 13.24
N GLU A 122 4.07 2.66 13.44
CA GLU A 122 3.87 1.35 14.08
C GLU A 122 2.85 0.49 13.31
N ALA A 123 2.92 -0.82 13.51
CA ALA A 123 1.88 -1.73 13.03
C ALA A 123 0.65 -1.69 13.94
N PRO A 124 -0.56 -1.86 13.41
CA PRO A 124 -1.76 -1.94 14.22
C PRO A 124 -1.76 -3.18 15.10
N VAL A 125 -2.29 -3.06 16.32
CA VAL A 125 -2.48 -4.18 17.26
C VAL A 125 -3.84 -4.84 17.09
N GLU A 126 -4.75 -4.19 16.38
CA GLU A 126 -6.07 -4.71 16.06
C GLU A 126 -6.51 -4.18 14.71
N VAL A 127 -7.07 -5.06 13.88
CA VAL A 127 -7.65 -4.72 12.57
C VAL A 127 -9.01 -5.37 12.46
N GLN A 128 -10.01 -4.58 12.09
CA GLN A 128 -11.36 -5.03 11.76
C GLN A 128 -11.68 -4.57 10.34
N GLY A 129 -12.12 -5.48 9.50
CA GLY A 129 -12.48 -5.18 8.12
C GLY A 129 -13.87 -5.68 7.78
N GLN A 130 -14.60 -4.89 7.00
CA GLN A 130 -15.89 -5.25 6.43
C GLN A 130 -15.96 -4.76 5.00
N GLY A 131 -16.36 -5.63 4.09
CA GLY A 131 -16.56 -5.30 2.69
C GLY A 131 -17.66 -6.15 2.09
N SER A 132 -18.07 -5.81 0.90
CA SER A 132 -19.07 -6.58 0.16
C SER A 132 -18.85 -6.50 -1.34
N ALA A 133 -19.18 -7.60 -2.00
CA ALA A 133 -19.29 -7.73 -3.45
C ALA A 133 -20.77 -7.49 -3.82
N LEU A 134 -21.04 -6.43 -4.55
CA LEU A 134 -22.41 -6.04 -4.95
C LEU A 134 -22.63 -6.26 -6.45
N LEU A 135 -21.59 -6.16 -7.26
CA LEU A 135 -21.70 -6.26 -8.72
C LEU A 135 -21.17 -7.60 -9.25
N ASP A 136 -20.13 -8.15 -8.61
CA ASP A 136 -19.50 -9.40 -9.02
C ASP A 136 -18.98 -10.12 -7.76
N HIS A 137 -18.07 -11.08 -7.92
CA HIS A 137 -17.48 -11.88 -6.83
C HIS A 137 -16.39 -11.13 -6.02
N LEU A 138 -15.90 -9.99 -6.49
CA LEU A 138 -14.87 -9.19 -5.83
C LEU A 138 -15.50 -8.05 -5.01
N SER A 139 -14.95 -7.78 -3.83
CA SER A 139 -15.44 -6.68 -2.99
C SER A 139 -15.36 -5.33 -3.70
N ASP A 140 -16.51 -4.67 -3.83
CA ASP A 140 -16.63 -3.36 -4.45
C ASP A 140 -16.35 -2.21 -3.50
N PHE A 141 -16.43 -2.49 -2.21
CA PHE A 141 -16.05 -1.56 -1.16
C PHE A 141 -15.52 -2.29 0.08
N ALA A 142 -14.73 -1.58 0.87
CA ALA A 142 -14.24 -2.06 2.14
C ALA A 142 -14.10 -0.91 3.16
N HIS A 143 -14.52 -1.19 4.39
CA HIS A 143 -14.22 -0.41 5.58
C HIS A 143 -13.15 -1.14 6.37
N VAL A 144 -12.14 -0.42 6.84
CA VAL A 144 -11.08 -0.97 7.67
C VAL A 144 -10.90 -0.06 8.89
N HIS A 145 -11.06 -0.64 10.07
CA HIS A 145 -10.77 0.00 11.35
C HIS A 145 -9.49 -0.59 11.91
N MET A 146 -8.58 0.28 12.37
CA MET A 146 -7.33 -0.15 12.97
C MET A 146 -7.13 0.55 14.31
N ARG A 147 -6.54 -0.15 15.26
CA ARG A 147 -6.07 0.40 16.52
C ARG A 147 -4.56 0.17 16.62
N PHE A 148 -3.86 1.22 16.98
CA PHE A 148 -2.40 1.22 17.11
C PHE A 148 -1.98 1.25 18.58
N PRO A 149 -0.73 0.87 18.90
CA PRO A 149 -0.14 1.18 20.20
C PRO A 149 -0.31 2.66 20.53
N GLY A 150 -0.38 3.01 21.81
CA GLY A 150 -0.61 4.41 22.23
C GLY A 150 -2.05 4.93 22.04
N GLY A 151 -2.96 4.12 21.48
CA GLY A 151 -4.39 4.42 21.40
C GLY A 151 -4.84 5.16 20.14
N ILE A 152 -3.95 5.45 19.22
CA ILE A 152 -4.33 5.99 17.89
C ILE A 152 -5.30 5.03 17.21
N ARG A 153 -6.33 5.58 16.59
CA ARG A 153 -7.30 4.83 15.79
C ARG A 153 -7.33 5.33 14.36
N SER A 154 -7.59 4.45 13.42
CA SER A 154 -7.86 4.86 12.05
C SER A 154 -9.08 4.18 11.48
N HIS A 155 -9.73 4.88 10.56
CA HIS A 155 -10.79 4.36 9.69
C HIS A 155 -10.43 4.66 8.25
N LEU A 156 -10.42 3.63 7.42
CA LEU A 156 -10.23 3.72 5.99
C LEU A 156 -11.49 3.21 5.31
N PHE A 157 -12.01 3.98 4.36
CA PHE A 157 -13.07 3.57 3.47
C PHE A 157 -12.59 3.62 2.02
N ALA A 158 -12.56 2.47 1.37
CA ALA A 158 -12.24 2.30 -0.04
C ALA A 158 -13.48 1.83 -0.81
N SER A 159 -13.84 2.50 -1.90
CA SER A 159 -15.00 2.10 -2.71
C SER A 159 -14.82 2.51 -4.17
N ARG A 160 -15.19 1.58 -5.07
CA ARG A 160 -15.28 1.83 -6.51
C ARG A 160 -16.72 2.12 -6.99
N LEU A 161 -17.68 2.16 -6.05
CA LEU A 161 -19.12 2.39 -6.33
C LEU A 161 -19.58 3.80 -6.03
N ASN A 162 -18.72 4.66 -5.49
CA ASN A 162 -19.12 6.01 -5.13
C ASN A 162 -19.21 6.91 -6.40
N PRO A 163 -20.34 7.57 -6.65
CA PRO A 163 -20.51 8.44 -7.83
C PRO A 163 -19.57 9.65 -7.83
N TYR A 164 -19.13 10.07 -6.66
CA TYR A 164 -18.19 11.19 -6.50
C TYR A 164 -16.79 10.68 -6.17
N ARG A 165 -15.80 11.26 -6.86
CA ARG A 165 -14.40 10.98 -6.54
C ARG A 165 -14.00 11.74 -5.28
N GLU A 166 -13.57 11.01 -4.27
CA GLU A 166 -13.04 11.56 -3.02
C GLU A 166 -11.68 10.97 -2.71
N ARG A 167 -10.77 11.83 -2.27
CA ARG A 167 -9.43 11.50 -1.78
C ARG A 167 -9.17 12.39 -0.56
N ARG A 168 -9.42 11.84 0.60
CA ARG A 168 -9.28 12.56 1.86
C ARG A 168 -8.63 11.68 2.92
#